data_126368161473b36c1b5e5751ae5f0a04
#
_entry.id   126368161473b36c1b5e5751ae5f0a04
#
_cell.length_a   1.000
_cell.length_b   1.000
_cell.length_c   1.000
_cell.angle_alpha   90.00
_cell.angle_beta   90.00
_cell.angle_gamma   90.00
#
_symmetry.space_group_name_H-M   'P 1'
#
loop_
_entity.id
_entity.type
_entity.pdbx_description
1 polymer ?
#
loop_
_entity_poly.entity_id
_entity_poly.type
_entity_poly.pdbx_seq_one_letter_code
_entity_poly.pdbx_strand_id
1 'polypeptide(L)'
;MRVFKNKRFKKFARKHGIFDEQLLEVVKRAEIGQIYADLGGEVIKQRIERQGQGKRGGYRTIMLFRSQERAFFVYGFAKNEQENISAEELAVIREMAALYLTMAEENLKTMIDNEDLWEVRNVEEV
;
A
#
# COMPACT_ATOMS: atom_id res chain seq x y z
N MET A 1 -9.93 8.94 5.75
CA MET A 1 -9.18 7.76 5.25
C MET A 1 -7.96 7.51 6.11
N ARG A 2 -7.85 6.33 6.64
CA ARG A 2 -6.65 5.93 7.38
C ARG A 2 -5.75 5.10 6.48
N VAL A 3 -4.46 5.38 6.49
CA VAL A 3 -3.48 4.74 5.61
C VAL A 3 -2.37 4.13 6.44
N PHE A 4 -2.01 2.89 6.10
CA PHE A 4 -1.01 2.12 6.85
C PHE A 4 -0.02 1.47 5.90
N LYS A 5 1.14 1.10 6.43
CA LYS A 5 2.10 0.22 5.76
C LYS A 5 2.49 -0.88 6.73
N ASN A 6 2.64 -2.10 6.20
CA ASN A 6 3.09 -3.22 7.01
C ASN A 6 4.62 -3.27 7.07
N LYS A 7 5.15 -4.21 7.82
CA LYS A 7 6.60 -4.34 8.02
C LYS A 7 7.33 -4.58 6.69
N ARG A 8 6.80 -5.45 5.86
CA ARG A 8 7.37 -5.78 4.55
C ARG A 8 7.45 -4.55 3.66
N PHE A 9 6.38 -3.79 3.57
CA PHE A 9 6.36 -2.59 2.74
C PHE A 9 7.26 -1.49 3.31
N LYS A 10 7.30 -1.36 4.63
CA LYS A 10 8.18 -0.38 5.27
C LYS A 10 9.64 -0.61 4.90
N LYS A 11 10.08 -1.87 4.88
CA LYS A 11 11.44 -2.23 4.46
C LYS A 11 11.68 -1.87 3.00
N PHE A 12 10.73 -2.19 2.14
CA PHE A 12 10.80 -1.86 0.72
C PHE A 12 10.90 -0.34 0.51
N ALA A 13 10.05 0.42 1.17
CA ALA A 13 10.04 1.88 1.05
C ALA A 13 11.36 2.50 1.52
N ARG A 14 11.92 2.00 2.61
CA ARG A 14 13.21 2.46 3.13
C ARG A 14 14.33 2.17 2.13
N LYS A 15 14.36 0.97 1.59
CA LYS A 15 15.38 0.57 0.62
C LYS A 15 15.37 1.45 -0.63
N HIS A 16 14.20 1.85 -1.07
CA HIS A 16 14.03 2.59 -2.32
C HIS A 16 13.79 4.09 -2.16
N GLY A 17 13.86 4.59 -0.92
CA GLY A 17 13.68 6.02 -0.67
C GLY A 17 12.28 6.53 -0.99
N ILE A 18 11.26 5.73 -0.70
CA ILE A 18 9.87 6.11 -0.92
C ILE A 18 9.34 6.76 0.35
N PHE A 19 8.88 8.01 0.22
CA PHE A 19 8.39 8.82 1.34
C PHE A 19 6.88 8.70 1.52
N ASP A 20 6.42 9.01 2.73
CA ASP A 20 5.00 8.93 3.06
C ASP A 20 4.15 9.84 2.16
N GLU A 21 4.66 11.00 1.76
CA GLU A 21 3.97 11.90 0.84
C GLU A 21 3.63 11.24 -0.49
N GLN A 22 4.56 10.40 -0.99
CA GLN A 22 4.33 9.64 -2.23
C GLN A 22 3.22 8.61 -2.05
N LEU A 23 3.17 7.97 -0.88
CA LEU A 23 2.13 6.99 -0.56
C LEU A 23 0.76 7.65 -0.46
N LEU A 24 0.69 8.83 0.16
CA LEU A 24 -0.57 9.58 0.27
C LEU A 24 -1.07 10.02 -1.11
N GLU A 25 -0.16 10.38 -2.02
CA GLU A 25 -0.53 10.71 -3.39
C GLU A 25 -1.11 9.51 -4.13
N VAL A 26 -0.55 8.33 -3.91
CA VAL A 26 -1.06 7.07 -4.48
C VAL A 26 -2.50 6.83 -4.01
N VAL A 27 -2.76 7.04 -2.73
CA VAL A 27 -4.10 6.87 -2.16
C VAL A 27 -5.08 7.89 -2.75
N LYS A 28 -4.66 9.15 -2.91
CA LYS A 28 -5.51 10.17 -3.53
C LYS A 28 -5.94 9.78 -4.93
N ARG A 29 -5.03 9.24 -5.73
CA ARG A 29 -5.36 8.78 -7.08
C ARG A 29 -6.38 7.65 -7.03
N ALA A 30 -6.20 6.70 -6.12
CA ALA A 30 -7.14 5.60 -5.97
C ALA A 30 -8.53 6.10 -5.55
N GLU A 31 -8.60 7.10 -4.67
CA GLU A 31 -9.85 7.67 -4.20
C GLU A 31 -10.66 8.33 -5.33
N ILE A 32 -10.01 8.89 -6.31
CA ILE A 32 -10.70 9.48 -7.47
C ILE A 32 -10.85 8.50 -8.64
N GLY A 33 -10.60 7.21 -8.39
CA GLY A 33 -10.81 6.16 -9.39
C GLY A 33 -9.64 5.93 -10.34
N GLN A 34 -8.50 6.56 -10.13
CA GLN A 34 -7.31 6.35 -10.95
C GLN A 34 -6.54 5.13 -10.43
N ILE A 35 -7.04 3.97 -10.76
CA ILE A 35 -6.49 2.68 -10.32
C ILE A 35 -5.80 2.02 -11.50
N TYR A 36 -4.52 1.67 -11.32
CA TYR A 36 -3.74 1.03 -12.37
C TYR A 36 -4.27 -0.36 -12.71
N ALA A 37 -4.52 -1.18 -11.68
CA ALA A 37 -5.12 -2.49 -11.88
C ALA A 37 -5.90 -2.91 -10.63
N ASP A 38 -7.11 -3.39 -10.84
CA ASP A 38 -7.94 -3.98 -9.79
C ASP A 38 -7.68 -5.49 -9.81
N LEU A 39 -7.15 -6.01 -8.70
CA LEU A 39 -6.76 -7.42 -8.60
C LEU A 39 -7.83 -8.28 -7.92
N GLY A 40 -8.99 -7.68 -7.61
CA GLY A 40 -10.09 -8.36 -6.94
C GLY A 40 -9.91 -8.45 -5.43
N GLY A 41 -11.03 -8.63 -4.71
CA GLY A 41 -11.01 -8.77 -3.25
C GLY A 41 -10.53 -7.53 -2.52
N GLU A 42 -10.76 -6.35 -3.08
CA GLU A 42 -10.31 -5.07 -2.53
C GLU A 42 -8.78 -4.96 -2.49
N VAL A 43 -8.12 -5.61 -3.43
CA VAL A 43 -6.68 -5.50 -3.64
C VAL A 43 -6.46 -4.79 -4.97
N ILE A 44 -5.63 -3.75 -4.94
CA ILE A 44 -5.30 -2.99 -6.15
C ILE A 44 -3.79 -2.88 -6.32
N LYS A 45 -3.38 -2.64 -7.57
CA LYS A 45 -1.99 -2.37 -7.91
C LYS A 45 -1.89 -0.91 -8.37
N GLN A 46 -0.92 -0.17 -7.83
CA GLN A 46 -0.68 1.22 -8.18
C GLN A 46 0.79 1.42 -8.55
N ARG A 47 1.04 2.45 -9.35
CA ARG A 47 2.39 2.86 -9.71
C ARG A 47 2.90 3.90 -8.73
N ILE A 48 4.18 3.81 -8.39
CA ILE A 48 4.88 4.86 -7.65
C ILE A 48 6.02 5.32 -8.54
N GLU A 49 6.08 6.61 -8.79
CA GLU A 49 7.11 7.20 -9.63
C GLU A 49 8.49 7.08 -8.98
N ARG A 50 9.47 6.63 -9.76
CA ARG A 50 10.86 6.63 -9.36
C ARG A 50 11.47 7.93 -9.85
N GLN A 51 12.14 8.65 -8.97
CA GLN A 51 12.74 9.93 -9.29
C GLN A 51 13.65 9.83 -10.53
N GLY A 52 13.38 10.68 -11.52
CA GLY A 52 14.14 10.72 -12.76
C GLY A 52 13.75 9.70 -13.81
N GLN A 53 12.83 8.80 -13.54
CA GLN A 53 12.44 7.74 -14.49
C GLN A 53 10.96 7.72 -14.86
N GLY A 54 10.17 8.61 -14.30
CA GLY A 54 8.73 8.63 -14.51
C GLY A 54 8.03 7.38 -14.00
N LYS A 55 6.70 7.32 -14.20
CA LYS A 55 5.87 6.22 -13.68
C LYS A 55 6.17 4.88 -14.32
N ARG A 56 6.62 4.90 -15.57
CA ARG A 56 6.90 3.68 -16.34
C ARG A 56 8.05 2.85 -15.80
N GLY A 57 9.12 3.52 -15.39
CA GLY A 57 10.30 2.88 -14.86
C GLY A 57 10.31 2.77 -13.35
N GLY A 58 9.21 3.14 -12.68
CA GLY A 58 9.17 3.25 -11.25
C GLY A 58 8.85 1.95 -10.53
N TYR A 59 8.18 2.11 -9.41
CA TYR A 59 7.79 0.99 -8.56
C TYR A 59 6.33 0.64 -8.74
N ARG A 60 5.98 -0.58 -8.37
CA ARG A 60 4.60 -1.03 -8.25
C ARG A 60 4.33 -1.33 -6.80
N THR A 61 3.16 -0.96 -6.33
CA THR A 61 2.72 -1.33 -4.99
C THR A 61 1.41 -2.09 -5.07
N ILE A 62 1.31 -3.11 -4.22
CA ILE A 62 0.06 -3.85 -4.01
C ILE A 62 -0.50 -3.34 -2.69
N MET A 63 -1.76 -2.95 -2.69
CA MET A 63 -2.38 -2.38 -1.51
C MET A 63 -3.79 -2.91 -1.33
N LEU A 64 -4.19 -2.99 -0.07
CA LEU A 64 -5.56 -3.24 0.33
C LEU A 64 -6.26 -1.89 0.33
N PHE A 65 -7.42 -1.78 -0.31
CA PHE A 65 -8.03 -0.47 -0.47
C PHE A 65 -9.55 -0.56 -0.36
N ARG A 66 -10.09 0.16 0.62
CA ARG A 66 -11.53 0.42 0.74
C ARG A 66 -11.72 1.92 0.78
N SER A 67 -12.34 2.45 -0.28
CA SER A 67 -12.53 3.88 -0.47
C SER A 67 -13.16 4.53 0.78
N GLN A 68 -12.64 5.69 1.16
CA GLN A 68 -13.09 6.50 2.29
C GLN A 68 -12.91 5.83 3.66
N GLU A 69 -12.36 4.64 3.73
CA GLU A 69 -12.18 3.92 4.98
C GLU A 69 -10.72 3.64 5.32
N ARG A 70 -10.11 2.66 4.66
CA ARG A 70 -8.75 2.22 4.99
C ARG A 70 -7.96 1.83 3.75
N ALA A 71 -6.66 2.09 3.80
CA ALA A 71 -5.71 1.62 2.80
C ALA A 71 -4.47 1.06 3.50
N PHE A 72 -3.96 -0.09 3.01
CA PHE A 72 -2.77 -0.73 3.57
C PHE A 72 -1.80 -1.04 2.44
N PHE A 73 -0.60 -0.49 2.52
CA PHE A 73 0.49 -0.85 1.61
C PHE A 73 1.15 -2.12 2.14
N VAL A 74 1.10 -3.20 1.38
CA VAL A 74 1.51 -4.52 1.87
C VAL A 74 2.63 -5.17 1.07
N TYR A 75 2.87 -4.73 -0.18
CA TYR A 75 3.88 -5.33 -1.04
C TYR A 75 4.36 -4.29 -2.06
N GLY A 76 5.65 -4.27 -2.33
CA GLY A 76 6.19 -3.40 -3.35
C GLY A 76 7.27 -4.10 -4.15
N PHE A 77 7.44 -3.71 -5.40
CA PHE A 77 8.52 -4.20 -6.23
C PHE A 77 8.92 -3.17 -7.29
N ALA A 78 10.18 -3.23 -7.70
CA ALA A 78 10.67 -2.43 -8.80
C ALA A 78 10.32 -3.14 -10.11
N LYS A 79 9.80 -2.41 -11.08
CA LYS A 79 9.36 -3.02 -12.33
C LYS A 79 10.49 -3.74 -13.08
N ASN A 80 11.71 -3.25 -12.96
CA ASN A 80 12.86 -3.85 -13.64
C ASN A 80 13.36 -5.14 -12.99
N GLU A 81 12.89 -5.46 -11.79
CA GLU A 81 13.28 -6.67 -11.07
C GLU A 81 12.20 -7.76 -11.16
N GLN A 82 10.96 -7.36 -11.42
CA GLN A 82 9.82 -8.25 -11.36
C GLN A 82 8.67 -7.64 -12.16
N GLU A 83 7.97 -8.42 -12.96
CA GLU A 83 6.85 -7.91 -13.75
C GLU A 83 5.53 -7.90 -13.00
N ASN A 84 5.31 -8.85 -12.11
CA ASN A 84 4.06 -8.97 -11.40
C ASN A 84 4.22 -9.77 -10.12
N ILE A 85 3.15 -9.79 -9.32
CA ILE A 85 3.06 -10.62 -8.12
C ILE A 85 2.61 -12.02 -8.51
N SER A 86 3.07 -13.04 -7.78
CA SER A 86 2.67 -14.42 -8.05
C SER A 86 1.22 -14.68 -7.62
N ALA A 87 0.61 -15.71 -8.20
CA ALA A 87 -0.75 -16.09 -7.84
C ALA A 87 -0.87 -16.47 -6.36
N GLU A 88 0.14 -17.16 -5.83
CA GLU A 88 0.18 -17.57 -4.42
C GLU A 88 0.24 -16.37 -3.49
N GLU A 89 1.11 -15.39 -3.80
CA GLU A 89 1.20 -14.15 -3.01
C GLU A 89 -0.11 -13.38 -3.05
N LEU A 90 -0.72 -13.28 -4.22
CA LEU A 90 -1.97 -12.55 -4.39
C LEU A 90 -3.10 -13.19 -3.57
N ALA A 91 -3.16 -14.51 -3.53
CA ALA A 91 -4.15 -15.23 -2.73
C ALA A 91 -4.02 -14.89 -1.23
N VAL A 92 -2.78 -14.85 -0.72
CA VAL A 92 -2.50 -14.45 0.67
C VAL A 92 -2.93 -13.01 0.92
N ILE A 93 -2.61 -12.13 -0.01
CA ILE A 93 -2.94 -10.70 0.15
C ILE A 93 -4.46 -10.49 0.13
N ARG A 94 -5.20 -11.23 -0.67
CA ARG A 94 -6.67 -11.17 -0.66
C ARG A 94 -7.25 -11.61 0.69
N GLU A 95 -6.64 -12.61 1.32
CA GLU A 95 -7.05 -13.02 2.67
C GLU A 95 -6.76 -11.91 3.69
N MET A 96 -5.61 -11.23 3.55
CA MET A 96 -5.29 -10.07 4.39
C MET A 96 -6.34 -8.97 4.23
N ALA A 97 -6.78 -8.70 3.01
CA ALA A 97 -7.78 -7.67 2.75
C ALA A 97 -9.08 -7.95 3.50
N ALA A 98 -9.55 -9.20 3.47
CA ALA A 98 -10.76 -9.59 4.18
C ALA A 98 -10.66 -9.35 5.69
N LEU A 99 -9.46 -9.49 6.26
CA LEU A 99 -9.23 -9.29 7.69
C LEU A 99 -8.97 -7.83 8.04
N TYR A 100 -8.04 -7.19 7.34
CA TYR A 100 -7.54 -5.87 7.72
C TYR A 100 -8.54 -4.76 7.44
N LEU A 101 -9.28 -4.84 6.35
CA LEU A 101 -10.22 -3.79 5.98
C LEU A 101 -11.44 -3.72 6.91
N THR A 102 -11.72 -4.80 7.63
CA THR A 102 -12.87 -4.89 8.53
C THR A 102 -12.50 -5.07 10.00
N MET A 103 -11.22 -5.11 10.32
CA MET A 103 -10.75 -5.36 11.68
C MET A 103 -11.20 -4.26 12.65
N ALA A 104 -11.53 -4.66 13.88
CA ALA A 104 -11.91 -3.72 14.94
C ALA A 104 -10.77 -2.75 15.25
N GLU A 105 -11.12 -1.52 15.64
CA GLU A 105 -10.13 -0.50 15.97
C GLU A 105 -9.15 -0.96 17.06
N GLU A 106 -9.62 -1.71 18.04
CA GLU A 106 -8.74 -2.22 19.11
C GLU A 106 -7.69 -3.20 18.59
N ASN A 107 -8.06 -4.02 17.59
CA ASN A 107 -7.12 -4.94 16.97
C ASN A 107 -6.10 -4.20 16.10
N LEU A 108 -6.57 -3.17 15.41
CA LEU A 108 -5.70 -2.30 14.62
C LEU A 108 -4.67 -1.62 15.53
N LYS A 109 -5.12 -1.11 16.66
CA LYS A 109 -4.24 -0.48 17.65
C LYS A 109 -3.19 -1.46 18.16
N THR A 110 -3.58 -2.70 18.43
CA THR A 110 -2.66 -3.75 18.87
C THR A 110 -1.56 -3.99 17.83
N MET A 111 -1.92 -4.05 16.56
CA MET A 111 -0.94 -4.23 15.49
C MET A 111 0.02 -3.04 15.38
N ILE A 112 -0.47 -1.83 15.59
CA ILE A 112 0.37 -0.63 15.60
C ILE A 112 1.32 -0.67 16.80
N ASP A 113 0.81 -0.97 17.97
CA ASP A 113 1.61 -1.04 19.21
C ASP A 113 2.69 -2.12 19.12
N ASN A 114 2.42 -3.23 18.44
CA ASN A 114 3.36 -4.32 18.22
C ASN A 114 4.33 -4.09 17.07
N GLU A 115 4.23 -2.95 16.39
CA GLU A 115 5.05 -2.62 15.22
C GLU A 115 4.86 -3.61 14.06
N ASP A 116 3.63 -4.09 13.89
CA ASP A 116 3.22 -4.84 12.70
C ASP A 116 2.70 -3.92 11.60
N LEU A 117 2.23 -2.74 12.00
CA LEU A 117 1.74 -1.69 11.11
C LEU A 117 2.24 -0.33 11.57
N TRP A 118 2.45 0.57 10.60
CA TRP A 118 2.75 1.99 10.86
C TRP A 118 1.72 2.82 10.11
N GLU A 119 1.18 3.83 10.78
CA GLU A 119 0.23 4.74 10.14
C GLU A 119 0.98 5.77 9.32
N VAL A 120 0.52 5.95 8.07
CA VAL A 120 1.08 6.94 7.15
C VAL A 120 0.29 8.23 7.34
N ARG A 121 0.97 9.30 7.72
CA ARG A 121 0.34 10.57 8.03
C ARG A 121 0.99 11.72 7.29
N ASN A 122 0.17 12.70 6.94
CA ASN A 122 0.67 13.96 6.43
C ASN A 122 1.18 14.79 7.62
N VAL A 123 2.46 15.09 7.61
CA VAL A 123 3.12 15.84 8.69
C VAL A 123 2.50 17.23 8.86
N GLU A 124 1.93 17.81 7.81
CA GLU A 124 1.34 19.15 7.82
C GLU A 124 -0.02 19.21 8.52
N GLU A 125 -0.63 18.08 8.83
CA GLU A 125 -1.93 18.00 9.49
C GLU A 125 -1.84 18.00 11.02
N VAL A 126 -0.68 18.18 11.57
CA VAL A 126 -0.44 18.16 13.02
C VAL A 126 -0.99 19.42 13.69
#